data_a9d834a3cdfac4ea86cf6a70448f5ac2
#
_entry.id   a9d834a3cdfac4ea86cf6a70448f5ac2
#
_cell.length_a   1.000
_cell.length_b   1.000
_cell.length_c   1.000
_cell.angle_alpha   90.00
_cell.angle_beta   90.00
_cell.angle_gamma   90.00
#
_symmetry.space_group_name_H-M   'P 1'
#
loop_
_entity.id
_entity.type
_entity.pdbx_description
1 polymer ?
#
loop_
_entity_poly.entity_id
_entity_poly.type
_entity_poly.pdbx_seq_one_letter_code
_entity_poly.pdbx_strand_id
1 'polypeptide(L)'
;MAGIVVKGHFPRRRMVQVVASNIFRYIFRGAARNWFRNMSSTAPALGSMTLLLFLTGVIGLSGLALYNLEQVEAGQASVLHVYMRDSAASADVDALWDRLAQDSRVASVAYTTKSEALKRAQRIPGLPQLADASESNPFPASLDVQVKNINDVAAIDVMVRNDIAVDPVYPTSYDQGAYQRIQAVLFGVAVAGLAFLALLGFVAVTVTINSIRAAIHSRRDEVAIMQLVGAPRWMVRGPFVVEGAITGGLAGAVAGTVTFGLAMTGIAAGSSSFAQFAPGITATVAALAAATVFAAGLGLGSGSSLVSLRRHLES
;
A
#
# COMPACT_ATOMS: atom_id res chain seq x y z
N MET A 1 81.51 -6.09 1.81
CA MET A 1 80.27 -5.38 1.51
C MET A 1 79.19 -6.40 1.41
N ALA A 2 78.34 -6.55 2.45
CA ALA A 2 77.26 -7.54 2.48
C ALA A 2 75.92 -6.78 2.19
N GLY A 3 75.31 -7.13 1.05
CA GLY A 3 74.04 -6.54 0.65
C GLY A 3 72.87 -7.20 1.40
N ILE A 4 72.18 -6.47 2.22
CA ILE A 4 70.93 -6.90 2.92
C ILE A 4 69.80 -6.83 1.92
N VAL A 5 69.38 -8.01 1.38
CA VAL A 5 68.15 -8.12 0.60
C VAL A 5 66.99 -8.34 1.59
N VAL A 6 66.25 -7.28 1.87
CA VAL A 6 65.02 -7.39 2.67
C VAL A 6 63.91 -7.91 1.78
N LYS A 7 63.64 -9.22 1.79
CA LYS A 7 62.46 -9.87 1.19
C LYS A 7 61.24 -9.61 2.10
N GLY A 8 60.58 -8.48 1.90
CA GLY A 8 59.26 -8.23 2.53
C GLY A 8 58.18 -9.12 1.92
N HIS A 9 57.88 -10.28 2.52
CA HIS A 9 56.71 -11.08 2.22
C HIS A 9 55.47 -10.44 2.88
N PHE A 10 54.82 -9.54 2.19
CA PHE A 10 53.46 -9.10 2.59
C PHE A 10 52.49 -10.25 2.25
N PRO A 11 51.71 -10.78 3.23
CA PRO A 11 50.76 -11.85 2.96
C PRO A 11 49.67 -11.31 2.00
N ARG A 12 49.51 -11.92 0.85
CA ARG A 12 48.57 -11.54 -0.22
C ARG A 12 47.17 -11.19 0.32
N ARG A 13 46.67 -11.85 1.37
CA ARG A 13 45.38 -11.56 2.02
C ARG A 13 45.32 -10.17 2.65
N ARG A 14 46.38 -9.70 3.31
CA ARG A 14 46.40 -8.33 3.89
C ARG A 14 46.42 -7.24 2.79
N MET A 15 47.12 -7.49 1.71
CA MET A 15 47.21 -6.55 0.60
C MET A 15 45.84 -6.38 -0.09
N VAL A 16 45.10 -7.48 -0.33
CA VAL A 16 43.71 -7.42 -0.88
C VAL A 16 42.77 -6.71 0.06
N GLN A 17 42.85 -6.92 1.38
CA GLN A 17 42.02 -6.22 2.37
C GLN A 17 42.32 -4.72 2.43
N VAL A 18 43.59 -4.33 2.39
CA VAL A 18 44.00 -2.90 2.41
C VAL A 18 43.55 -2.22 1.11
N VAL A 19 43.73 -2.86 -0.05
CA VAL A 19 43.28 -2.34 -1.35
C VAL A 19 41.76 -2.20 -1.36
N ALA A 20 41.02 -3.24 -0.94
CA ALA A 20 39.56 -3.20 -0.87
C ALA A 20 39.03 -2.12 0.07
N SER A 21 39.65 -1.97 1.27
CA SER A 21 39.27 -0.92 2.23
C SER A 21 39.56 0.49 1.71
N ASN A 22 40.66 0.69 1.01
CA ASN A 22 41.01 1.97 0.41
C ASN A 22 40.09 2.33 -0.76
N ILE A 23 39.72 1.36 -1.60
CA ILE A 23 38.74 1.53 -2.67
C ILE A 23 37.37 1.88 -2.08
N PHE A 24 36.93 1.16 -1.08
CA PHE A 24 35.67 1.42 -0.39
C PHE A 24 35.65 2.84 0.21
N ARG A 25 36.70 3.22 0.93
CA ARG A 25 36.84 4.57 1.49
C ARG A 25 36.85 5.65 0.41
N TYR A 26 37.53 5.41 -0.72
CA TYR A 26 37.56 6.34 -1.84
C TYR A 26 36.16 6.54 -2.43
N ILE A 27 35.44 5.46 -2.74
CA ILE A 27 34.12 5.50 -3.33
C ILE A 27 33.12 6.17 -2.38
N PHE A 28 33.04 5.70 -1.12
CA PHE A 28 32.02 6.21 -0.17
C PHE A 28 32.32 7.61 0.35
N ARG A 29 33.54 7.90 0.77
CA ARG A 29 33.90 9.26 1.23
C ARG A 29 33.90 10.26 0.10
N GLY A 30 34.33 9.85 -1.09
CA GLY A 30 34.27 10.66 -2.30
C GLY A 30 32.84 11.00 -2.69
N ALA A 31 31.94 10.01 -2.74
CA ALA A 31 30.53 10.20 -3.05
C ALA A 31 29.83 11.10 -2.01
N ALA A 32 30.00 10.84 -0.71
CA ALA A 32 29.37 11.62 0.35
C ALA A 32 29.81 13.10 0.34
N ARG A 33 31.13 13.36 0.27
CA ARG A 33 31.66 14.74 0.18
C ARG A 33 31.13 15.49 -1.04
N ASN A 34 31.01 14.77 -2.12
CA ASN A 34 30.59 15.34 -3.39
C ASN A 34 29.09 15.58 -3.44
N TRP A 35 28.28 14.71 -2.82
CA TRP A 35 26.85 14.88 -2.68
C TRP A 35 26.51 16.22 -1.99
N PHE A 36 27.19 16.53 -0.86
CA PHE A 36 27.03 17.81 -0.18
C PHE A 36 27.49 19.02 -1.02
N ARG A 37 28.55 18.86 -1.82
CA ARG A 37 29.05 19.94 -2.68
C ARG A 37 28.14 20.26 -3.85
N ASN A 38 27.39 19.28 -4.34
CA ASN A 38 26.46 19.40 -5.47
C ASN A 38 24.99 19.45 -5.03
N MET A 39 24.71 19.95 -3.85
CA MET A 39 23.37 19.90 -3.23
C MET A 39 22.30 20.63 -4.08
N SER A 40 22.66 21.71 -4.77
CA SER A 40 21.77 22.42 -5.72
C SER A 40 21.26 21.53 -6.86
N SER A 41 22.05 20.57 -7.31
CA SER A 41 21.72 19.62 -8.37
C SER A 41 20.99 18.39 -7.83
N THR A 42 21.28 17.96 -6.60
CA THR A 42 20.72 16.74 -6.01
C THR A 42 19.45 17.00 -5.21
N ALA A 43 19.22 18.21 -4.69
CA ALA A 43 18.04 18.56 -3.92
C ALA A 43 16.70 18.34 -4.67
N PRO A 44 16.53 18.70 -5.96
CA PRO A 44 15.32 18.39 -6.69
C PRO A 44 15.06 16.89 -6.82
N ALA A 45 16.11 16.08 -7.02
CA ALA A 45 16.01 14.63 -7.10
C ALA A 45 15.60 14.03 -5.73
N LEU A 46 16.23 14.54 -4.64
CA LEU A 46 15.86 14.15 -3.28
C LEU A 46 14.39 14.47 -2.99
N GLY A 47 13.93 15.68 -3.29
CA GLY A 47 12.56 16.12 -3.05
C GLY A 47 11.53 15.29 -3.82
N SER A 48 11.74 15.08 -5.12
CA SER A 48 10.83 14.28 -5.95
C SER A 48 10.78 12.81 -5.53
N MET A 49 11.92 12.22 -5.17
CA MET A 49 11.97 10.85 -4.63
C MET A 49 11.29 10.74 -3.26
N THR A 50 11.51 11.72 -2.37
CA THR A 50 10.87 11.73 -1.04
C THR A 50 9.36 11.79 -1.17
N LEU A 51 8.84 12.67 -2.03
CA LEU A 51 7.41 12.79 -2.28
C LEU A 51 6.80 11.50 -2.84
N LEU A 52 7.44 10.93 -3.88
CA LEU A 52 7.00 9.65 -4.46
C LEU A 52 6.96 8.54 -3.40
N LEU A 53 8.03 8.38 -2.64
CA LEU A 53 8.17 7.31 -1.66
C LEU A 53 7.21 7.51 -0.48
N PHE A 54 7.01 8.73 -0.04
CA PHE A 54 6.04 9.07 0.99
C PHE A 54 4.62 8.71 0.56
N LEU A 55 4.19 9.15 -0.63
CA LEU A 55 2.87 8.83 -1.15
C LEU A 55 2.70 7.32 -1.38
N THR A 56 3.74 6.63 -1.85
CA THR A 56 3.73 5.17 -1.98
C THR A 56 3.53 4.49 -0.61
N GLY A 57 4.21 4.98 0.43
CA GLY A 57 4.06 4.47 1.80
C GLY A 57 2.66 4.69 2.36
N VAL A 58 2.10 5.89 2.19
CA VAL A 58 0.74 6.22 2.64
C VAL A 58 -0.30 5.39 1.89
N ILE A 59 -0.22 5.32 0.56
CA ILE A 59 -1.15 4.52 -0.27
C ILE A 59 -1.03 3.03 0.09
N GLY A 60 0.18 2.53 0.32
CA GLY A 60 0.39 1.14 0.74
C GLY A 60 -0.24 0.81 2.10
N LEU A 61 -0.06 1.68 3.10
CA LEU A 61 -0.71 1.51 4.41
C LEU A 61 -2.23 1.65 4.32
N SER A 62 -2.74 2.61 3.54
CA SER A 62 -4.18 2.79 3.33
C SER A 62 -4.79 1.58 2.62
N GLY A 63 -4.11 1.03 1.61
CA GLY A 63 -4.54 -0.18 0.91
C GLY A 63 -4.59 -1.40 1.83
N LEU A 64 -3.60 -1.55 2.72
CA LEU A 64 -3.59 -2.62 3.72
C LEU A 64 -4.70 -2.43 4.75
N ALA A 65 -4.95 -1.19 5.21
CA ALA A 65 -6.04 -0.88 6.13
C ALA A 65 -7.40 -1.24 5.50
N LEU A 66 -7.61 -0.86 4.24
CA LEU A 66 -8.83 -1.17 3.50
C LEU A 66 -9.02 -2.69 3.32
N TYR A 67 -7.95 -3.40 2.96
CA TYR A 67 -7.97 -4.87 2.87
C TYR A 67 -8.34 -5.53 4.20
N ASN A 68 -7.74 -5.07 5.31
CA ASN A 68 -8.07 -5.59 6.63
C ASN A 68 -9.49 -5.23 7.06
N LEU A 69 -9.96 -4.02 6.73
CA LEU A 69 -11.33 -3.61 6.99
C LEU A 69 -12.32 -4.52 6.26
N GLU A 70 -12.07 -4.81 4.98
CA GLU A 70 -12.86 -5.75 4.20
C GLU A 70 -12.92 -7.14 4.88
N GLN A 71 -11.79 -7.64 5.41
CA GLN A 71 -11.74 -8.93 6.10
C GLN A 71 -12.51 -8.92 7.44
N VAL A 72 -12.46 -7.83 8.19
CA VAL A 72 -13.18 -7.69 9.46
C VAL A 72 -14.68 -7.50 9.21
N GLU A 73 -15.04 -6.67 8.23
CA GLU A 73 -16.43 -6.39 7.88
C GLU A 73 -17.07 -7.51 7.06
N ALA A 74 -16.31 -8.29 6.29
CA ALA A 74 -16.83 -9.47 5.60
C ALA A 74 -17.49 -10.47 6.60
N GLY A 75 -17.04 -10.49 7.86
CA GLY A 75 -17.71 -11.24 8.91
C GLY A 75 -19.04 -10.62 9.39
N GLN A 76 -19.24 -9.31 9.23
CA GLN A 76 -20.44 -8.59 9.69
C GLN A 76 -21.32 -8.13 8.52
N ALA A 77 -20.75 -7.77 7.38
CA ALA A 77 -21.47 -7.28 6.20
C ALA A 77 -21.97 -8.41 5.28
N SER A 78 -21.64 -9.66 5.58
CA SER A 78 -22.18 -10.82 4.87
C SER A 78 -23.57 -11.24 5.39
N VAL A 79 -24.26 -10.36 6.13
CA VAL A 79 -25.65 -10.60 6.53
C VAL A 79 -26.58 -10.03 5.46
N LEU A 80 -27.15 -10.91 4.66
CA LEU A 80 -28.23 -10.59 3.73
C LEU A 80 -29.54 -10.61 4.51
N HIS A 81 -30.20 -9.46 4.63
CA HIS A 81 -31.56 -9.41 5.17
C HIS A 81 -32.53 -9.76 4.05
N VAL A 82 -33.21 -10.88 4.21
CA VAL A 82 -34.30 -11.32 3.31
C VAL A 82 -35.62 -10.91 3.96
N TYR A 83 -36.31 -9.94 3.38
CA TYR A 83 -37.53 -9.38 3.96
C TYR A 83 -38.73 -10.26 3.69
N MET A 84 -39.48 -10.55 4.75
CA MET A 84 -40.65 -11.39 4.69
C MET A 84 -41.89 -10.59 4.33
N ARG A 85 -42.75 -11.15 3.50
CA ARG A 85 -44.08 -10.64 3.22
C ARG A 85 -44.91 -10.69 4.50
N ASP A 86 -45.70 -9.63 4.77
CA ASP A 86 -46.57 -9.59 5.96
C ASP A 86 -47.62 -10.70 6.02
N SER A 87 -48.05 -11.19 4.84
CA SER A 87 -49.01 -12.28 4.70
C SER A 87 -48.37 -13.68 4.55
N ALA A 88 -47.04 -13.80 4.73
CA ALA A 88 -46.35 -15.08 4.58
C ALA A 88 -46.84 -16.08 5.65
N ALA A 89 -47.15 -17.27 5.22
CA ALA A 89 -47.47 -18.36 6.16
C ALA A 89 -46.21 -18.85 6.86
N SER A 90 -46.30 -19.20 8.13
CA SER A 90 -45.14 -19.68 8.90
C SER A 90 -44.49 -20.91 8.24
N ALA A 91 -45.29 -21.80 7.62
CA ALA A 91 -44.77 -22.96 6.89
C ALA A 91 -43.87 -22.57 5.70
N ASP A 92 -44.20 -21.49 4.98
CA ASP A 92 -43.38 -21.01 3.85
C ASP A 92 -42.07 -20.39 4.33
N VAL A 93 -42.11 -19.64 5.46
CA VAL A 93 -40.92 -19.08 6.09
C VAL A 93 -40.01 -20.19 6.60
N ASP A 94 -40.54 -21.23 7.25
CA ASP A 94 -39.78 -22.37 7.72
C ASP A 94 -39.14 -23.15 6.57
N ALA A 95 -39.87 -23.36 5.45
CA ALA A 95 -39.35 -24.01 4.27
C ALA A 95 -38.22 -23.20 3.61
N LEU A 96 -38.31 -21.87 3.60
CA LEU A 96 -37.24 -20.98 3.12
C LEU A 96 -36.04 -21.04 4.05
N TRP A 97 -36.26 -21.02 5.38
CA TRP A 97 -35.18 -21.18 6.36
C TRP A 97 -34.40 -22.47 6.14
N ASP A 98 -35.11 -23.61 6.05
CA ASP A 98 -34.47 -24.92 5.87
C ASP A 98 -33.62 -24.98 4.60
N ARG A 99 -34.12 -24.42 3.49
CA ARG A 99 -33.34 -24.32 2.25
C ARG A 99 -32.08 -23.48 2.40
N LEU A 100 -32.18 -22.32 3.08
CA LEU A 100 -31.05 -21.44 3.34
C LEU A 100 -30.04 -22.06 4.32
N ALA A 101 -30.52 -22.73 5.35
CA ALA A 101 -29.64 -23.38 6.34
C ALA A 101 -28.88 -24.59 5.78
N GLN A 102 -29.41 -25.24 4.71
CA GLN A 102 -28.75 -26.34 4.02
C GLN A 102 -27.80 -25.89 2.89
N ASP A 103 -27.81 -24.61 2.53
CA ASP A 103 -26.91 -24.11 1.48
C ASP A 103 -25.46 -23.98 2.01
N SER A 104 -24.53 -24.60 1.28
CA SER A 104 -23.11 -24.65 1.66
C SER A 104 -22.45 -23.27 1.78
N ARG A 105 -23.00 -22.26 1.12
CA ARG A 105 -22.54 -20.86 1.11
C ARG A 105 -22.99 -20.08 2.34
N VAL A 106 -24.02 -20.58 3.03
CA VAL A 106 -24.59 -19.95 4.23
C VAL A 106 -23.85 -20.43 5.47
N ALA A 107 -23.55 -19.52 6.39
CA ALA A 107 -22.94 -19.79 7.69
C ALA A 107 -23.99 -19.96 8.79
N SER A 108 -25.02 -19.09 8.81
CA SER A 108 -26.14 -19.14 9.76
C SER A 108 -27.34 -18.38 9.19
N VAL A 109 -28.52 -18.75 9.67
CA VAL A 109 -29.79 -18.07 9.39
C VAL A 109 -30.46 -17.75 10.72
N ALA A 110 -30.90 -16.51 10.90
CA ALA A 110 -31.63 -16.06 12.08
C ALA A 110 -32.92 -15.35 11.66
N TYR A 111 -34.01 -15.62 12.36
CA TYR A 111 -35.27 -14.92 12.12
C TYR A 111 -35.35 -13.68 13.02
N THR A 112 -35.55 -12.52 12.41
CA THR A 112 -35.77 -11.26 13.10
C THR A 112 -37.24 -10.87 12.97
N THR A 113 -37.93 -10.77 14.10
CA THR A 113 -39.34 -10.34 14.16
C THR A 113 -39.48 -8.85 13.85
N LYS A 114 -40.68 -8.40 13.45
CA LYS A 114 -40.98 -6.97 13.26
C LYS A 114 -40.65 -6.12 14.50
N SER A 115 -40.90 -6.65 15.68
CA SER A 115 -40.62 -5.94 16.95
C SER A 115 -39.12 -5.80 17.21
N GLU A 116 -38.33 -6.80 16.84
CA GLU A 116 -36.87 -6.76 16.95
C GLU A 116 -36.28 -5.84 15.89
N ALA A 117 -36.81 -5.86 14.66
CA ALA A 117 -36.41 -4.96 13.58
C ALA A 117 -36.61 -3.49 14.01
N LEU A 118 -37.76 -3.16 14.62
CA LEU A 118 -38.04 -1.83 15.17
C LEU A 118 -37.04 -1.44 16.27
N LYS A 119 -36.77 -2.35 17.23
CA LYS A 119 -35.77 -2.09 18.30
C LYS A 119 -34.37 -1.86 17.75
N ARG A 120 -33.97 -2.58 16.69
CA ARG A 120 -32.69 -2.37 16.00
C ARG A 120 -32.67 -1.00 15.30
N ALA A 121 -33.74 -0.66 14.58
CA ALA A 121 -33.89 0.62 13.88
C ALA A 121 -33.80 1.83 14.84
N GLN A 122 -34.35 1.73 16.05
CA GLN A 122 -34.25 2.79 17.07
C GLN A 122 -32.82 3.14 17.50
N ARG A 123 -31.83 2.26 17.24
CA ARG A 123 -30.40 2.48 17.55
C ARG A 123 -29.64 3.13 16.40
N ILE A 124 -30.24 3.26 15.22
CA ILE A 124 -29.62 3.80 14.00
C ILE A 124 -30.04 5.24 13.82
N PRO A 125 -29.13 6.23 13.77
CA PRO A 125 -29.48 7.64 13.58
C PRO A 125 -30.35 7.86 12.33
N GLY A 126 -31.46 8.58 12.48
CA GLY A 126 -32.40 8.89 11.40
C GLY A 126 -33.55 7.89 11.23
N LEU A 127 -33.44 6.63 11.65
CA LEU A 127 -34.52 5.64 11.56
C LEU A 127 -35.63 5.80 12.62
N PRO A 128 -35.38 6.29 13.86
CA PRO A 128 -36.45 6.53 14.81
C PRO A 128 -37.50 7.51 14.29
N GLN A 129 -37.08 8.59 13.61
CA GLN A 129 -38.01 9.59 13.04
C GLN A 129 -38.94 8.99 11.97
N LEU A 130 -38.44 7.97 11.22
CA LEU A 130 -39.25 7.24 10.24
C LEU A 130 -40.29 6.36 10.94
N ALA A 131 -39.92 5.71 12.03
CA ALA A 131 -40.84 4.92 12.83
C ALA A 131 -41.95 5.77 13.47
N ASP A 132 -41.58 6.93 14.02
CA ASP A 132 -42.51 7.86 14.66
C ASP A 132 -43.47 8.55 13.65
N ALA A 133 -43.05 8.72 12.39
CA ALA A 133 -43.84 9.27 11.32
C ALA A 133 -44.84 8.29 10.69
N SER A 134 -44.76 6.99 11.05
CA SER A 134 -45.58 5.93 10.48
C SER A 134 -46.67 5.49 11.47
N GLU A 135 -47.90 5.30 10.97
CA GLU A 135 -49.04 4.83 11.80
C GLU A 135 -48.85 3.40 12.31
N SER A 136 -48.01 2.61 11.63
CA SER A 136 -47.66 1.24 12.01
C SER A 136 -46.16 1.00 11.85
N ASN A 137 -45.65 -0.07 12.47
CA ASN A 137 -44.25 -0.44 12.32
C ASN A 137 -43.84 -0.62 10.83
N PRO A 138 -43.02 0.27 10.26
CA PRO A 138 -42.63 0.20 8.85
C PRO A 138 -41.55 -0.87 8.54
N PHE A 139 -40.97 -1.45 9.58
CA PHE A 139 -39.90 -2.42 9.42
C PHE A 139 -40.44 -3.85 9.32
N PRO A 140 -40.22 -4.56 8.19
CA PRO A 140 -40.68 -5.92 8.00
C PRO A 140 -39.91 -6.92 8.88
N ALA A 141 -40.46 -8.11 9.06
CA ALA A 141 -39.70 -9.22 9.57
C ALA A 141 -38.67 -9.68 8.52
N SER A 142 -37.55 -10.25 8.93
CA SER A 142 -36.51 -10.70 8.02
C SER A 142 -35.88 -12.04 8.43
N LEU A 143 -35.39 -12.79 7.44
CA LEU A 143 -34.37 -13.80 7.66
C LEU A 143 -33.01 -13.14 7.46
N ASP A 144 -32.22 -13.08 8.53
CA ASP A 144 -30.87 -12.56 8.55
C ASP A 144 -29.92 -13.71 8.16
N VAL A 145 -29.53 -13.76 6.90
CA VAL A 145 -28.71 -14.83 6.31
C VAL A 145 -27.25 -14.42 6.34
N GLN A 146 -26.46 -15.03 7.18
CA GLN A 146 -25.02 -14.83 7.20
C GLN A 146 -24.36 -15.70 6.13
N VAL A 147 -23.80 -15.08 5.11
CA VAL A 147 -23.12 -15.75 3.99
C VAL A 147 -21.62 -15.89 4.33
N LYS A 148 -21.01 -17.04 4.00
CA LYS A 148 -19.58 -17.29 4.29
C LYS A 148 -18.66 -16.40 3.48
N ASN A 149 -19.07 -16.01 2.26
CA ASN A 149 -18.29 -15.14 1.37
C ASN A 149 -19.21 -14.07 0.78
N ILE A 150 -18.78 -12.81 0.86
CA ILE A 150 -19.55 -11.67 0.34
C ILE A 150 -19.86 -11.79 -1.16
N ASN A 151 -19.02 -12.48 -1.93
CA ASN A 151 -19.26 -12.73 -3.36
C ASN A 151 -20.45 -13.66 -3.62
N ASP A 152 -20.87 -14.44 -2.63
CA ASP A 152 -22.01 -15.34 -2.75
C ASP A 152 -23.35 -14.67 -2.44
N VAL A 153 -23.34 -13.44 -1.88
CA VAL A 153 -24.55 -12.68 -1.54
C VAL A 153 -25.47 -12.51 -2.75
N ALA A 154 -24.91 -12.14 -3.91
CA ALA A 154 -25.68 -11.98 -5.13
C ALA A 154 -26.35 -13.30 -5.59
N ALA A 155 -25.69 -14.43 -5.41
CA ALA A 155 -26.25 -15.74 -5.77
C ALA A 155 -27.37 -16.17 -4.81
N ILE A 156 -27.24 -15.88 -3.52
CA ILE A 156 -28.31 -16.10 -2.52
C ILE A 156 -29.48 -15.16 -2.78
N ASP A 157 -29.23 -13.87 -3.08
CA ASP A 157 -30.28 -12.92 -3.44
C ASP A 157 -31.13 -13.41 -4.62
N VAL A 158 -30.50 -13.86 -5.70
CA VAL A 158 -31.22 -14.42 -6.87
C VAL A 158 -32.05 -15.66 -6.49
N MET A 159 -31.55 -16.49 -5.58
CA MET A 159 -32.25 -17.71 -5.14
C MET A 159 -33.51 -17.40 -4.35
N VAL A 160 -33.49 -16.34 -3.50
CA VAL A 160 -34.61 -16.04 -2.58
C VAL A 160 -35.62 -15.03 -3.15
N ARG A 161 -35.21 -14.18 -4.09
CA ARG A 161 -35.98 -13.06 -4.62
C ARG A 161 -37.37 -13.40 -5.11
N ASN A 162 -37.58 -14.60 -5.66
CA ASN A 162 -38.84 -15.05 -6.22
C ASN A 162 -39.60 -16.01 -5.29
N ASP A 163 -39.19 -16.14 -4.05
CA ASP A 163 -39.84 -17.01 -3.07
C ASP A 163 -41.19 -16.43 -2.63
N ILE A 164 -42.17 -17.30 -2.35
CA ILE A 164 -43.52 -16.89 -1.98
C ILE A 164 -43.58 -16.20 -0.62
N ALA A 165 -42.65 -16.53 0.29
CA ALA A 165 -42.56 -15.94 1.61
C ALA A 165 -41.91 -14.55 1.59
N VAL A 166 -41.20 -14.18 0.52
CA VAL A 166 -40.38 -12.97 0.43
C VAL A 166 -41.20 -11.79 -0.12
N ASP A 167 -40.88 -10.58 0.34
CA ASP A 167 -41.52 -9.35 -0.14
C ASP A 167 -41.19 -9.13 -1.63
N PRO A 168 -42.22 -8.96 -2.51
CA PRO A 168 -41.98 -8.80 -3.93
C PRO A 168 -41.43 -7.43 -4.32
N VAL A 169 -41.54 -6.42 -3.47
CA VAL A 169 -41.11 -5.04 -3.75
C VAL A 169 -39.67 -4.85 -3.26
N TYR A 170 -39.42 -5.28 -2.04
CA TYR A 170 -38.12 -5.21 -1.38
C TYR A 170 -37.68 -6.59 -0.90
N PRO A 171 -37.25 -7.49 -1.78
CA PRO A 171 -36.98 -8.88 -1.43
C PRO A 171 -35.80 -9.02 -0.47
N THR A 172 -34.76 -8.23 -0.63
CA THR A 172 -33.54 -8.31 0.16
C THR A 172 -32.88 -6.95 0.37
N SER A 173 -31.92 -6.88 1.29
CA SER A 173 -31.09 -5.71 1.51
C SER A 173 -30.00 -5.54 0.42
N TYR A 174 -29.87 -6.47 -0.54
CA TYR A 174 -28.86 -6.40 -1.59
C TYR A 174 -29.31 -5.50 -2.74
N ASP A 175 -28.63 -4.37 -2.91
CA ASP A 175 -28.76 -3.50 -4.08
C ASP A 175 -27.56 -3.70 -5.02
N GLN A 176 -27.75 -4.49 -6.05
CA GLN A 176 -26.73 -4.75 -7.07
C GLN A 176 -26.23 -3.47 -7.74
N GLY A 177 -27.12 -2.49 -7.97
CA GLY A 177 -26.74 -1.24 -8.62
C GLY A 177 -25.87 -0.34 -7.73
N ALA A 178 -26.16 -0.29 -6.43
CA ALA A 178 -25.35 0.42 -5.45
C ALA A 178 -23.98 -0.25 -5.30
N TYR A 179 -23.94 -1.56 -5.18
CA TYR A 179 -22.69 -2.33 -5.08
C TYR A 179 -21.77 -2.14 -6.28
N GLN A 180 -22.32 -2.26 -7.51
CA GLN A 180 -21.55 -2.04 -8.74
C GLN A 180 -21.02 -0.60 -8.84
N ARG A 181 -21.81 0.39 -8.43
CA ARG A 181 -21.35 1.80 -8.40
C ARG A 181 -20.21 2.01 -7.42
N ILE A 182 -20.29 1.45 -6.22
CA ILE A 182 -19.22 1.53 -5.22
C ILE A 182 -17.95 0.86 -5.75
N GLN A 183 -18.05 -0.36 -6.30
CA GLN A 183 -16.91 -1.04 -6.89
C GLN A 183 -16.27 -0.24 -8.04
N ALA A 184 -17.08 0.33 -8.93
CA ALA A 184 -16.59 1.14 -10.04
C ALA A 184 -15.85 2.40 -9.55
N VAL A 185 -16.36 3.05 -8.51
CA VAL A 185 -15.69 4.21 -7.88
C VAL A 185 -14.36 3.80 -7.24
N LEU A 186 -14.37 2.72 -6.43
CA LEU A 186 -13.15 2.23 -5.78
C LEU A 186 -12.08 1.82 -6.81
N PHE A 187 -12.50 1.11 -7.87
CA PHE A 187 -11.61 0.75 -8.97
C PHE A 187 -11.06 1.98 -9.69
N GLY A 188 -11.92 2.96 -9.98
CA GLY A 188 -11.51 4.23 -10.60
C GLY A 188 -10.48 5.00 -9.76
N VAL A 189 -10.70 5.08 -8.44
CA VAL A 189 -9.75 5.71 -7.50
C VAL A 189 -8.43 4.96 -7.46
N ALA A 190 -8.46 3.61 -7.44
CA ALA A 190 -7.26 2.79 -7.44
C ALA A 190 -6.44 2.97 -8.73
N VAL A 191 -7.09 2.96 -9.89
CA VAL A 191 -6.43 3.19 -11.20
C VAL A 191 -5.85 4.60 -11.27
N ALA A 192 -6.59 5.62 -10.87
CA ALA A 192 -6.11 7.00 -10.86
C ALA A 192 -4.92 7.17 -9.90
N GLY A 193 -4.96 6.55 -8.72
CA GLY A 193 -3.86 6.55 -7.76
C GLY A 193 -2.59 5.88 -8.32
N LEU A 194 -2.73 4.72 -8.95
CA LEU A 194 -1.61 4.03 -9.60
C LEU A 194 -1.02 4.85 -10.76
N ALA A 195 -1.87 5.45 -11.60
CA ALA A 195 -1.43 6.31 -12.71
C ALA A 195 -0.66 7.53 -12.17
N PHE A 196 -1.14 8.13 -11.08
CA PHE A 196 -0.47 9.26 -10.44
C PHE A 196 0.88 8.85 -9.85
N LEU A 197 0.97 7.70 -9.16
CA LEU A 197 2.25 7.17 -8.67
C LEU A 197 3.24 6.86 -9.82
N ALA A 198 2.75 6.31 -10.93
CA ALA A 198 3.56 6.05 -12.10
C ALA A 198 4.11 7.35 -12.72
N LEU A 199 3.29 8.40 -12.79
CA LEU A 199 3.71 9.73 -13.26
C LEU A 199 4.79 10.31 -12.33
N LEU A 200 4.58 10.28 -11.02
CA LEU A 200 5.57 10.74 -10.04
C LEU A 200 6.87 9.93 -10.12
N GLY A 201 6.78 8.62 -10.33
CA GLY A 201 7.91 7.74 -10.52
C GLY A 201 8.72 8.13 -11.76
N PHE A 202 8.04 8.39 -12.87
CA PHE A 202 8.67 8.89 -14.11
C PHE A 202 9.39 10.22 -13.88
N VAL A 203 8.76 11.17 -13.21
CA VAL A 203 9.36 12.46 -12.86
C VAL A 203 10.58 12.26 -11.96
N ALA A 204 10.46 11.46 -10.89
CA ALA A 204 11.56 11.22 -9.95
C ALA A 204 12.77 10.59 -10.64
N VAL A 205 12.56 9.58 -11.50
CA VAL A 205 13.62 8.94 -12.27
C VAL A 205 14.26 9.92 -13.25
N THR A 206 13.47 10.72 -13.97
CA THR A 206 13.96 11.71 -14.93
C THR A 206 14.81 12.79 -14.25
N VAL A 207 14.34 13.33 -13.13
CA VAL A 207 15.07 14.34 -12.33
C VAL A 207 16.38 13.75 -11.81
N THR A 208 16.36 12.49 -11.33
CA THR A 208 17.56 11.81 -10.85
C THR A 208 18.58 11.58 -11.97
N ILE A 209 18.13 11.13 -13.16
CA ILE A 209 19.00 10.97 -14.33
C ILE A 209 19.65 12.30 -14.70
N ASN A 210 18.90 13.40 -14.70
CA ASN A 210 19.42 14.73 -15.00
C ASN A 210 20.42 15.20 -13.92
N SER A 211 20.16 14.94 -12.65
CA SER A 211 21.09 15.23 -11.55
C SER A 211 22.43 14.49 -11.72
N ILE A 212 22.37 13.19 -12.04
CA ILE A 212 23.56 12.37 -12.26
C ILE A 212 24.32 12.83 -13.50
N ARG A 213 23.60 13.21 -14.57
CA ARG A 213 24.22 13.78 -15.78
C ARG A 213 24.99 15.06 -15.47
N ALA A 214 24.40 15.95 -14.67
CA ALA A 214 25.07 17.17 -14.23
C ALA A 214 26.32 16.85 -13.38
N ALA A 215 26.26 15.84 -12.50
CA ALA A 215 27.40 15.38 -11.70
C ALA A 215 28.54 14.81 -12.57
N ILE A 216 28.21 14.02 -13.61
CA ILE A 216 29.19 13.51 -14.56
C ILE A 216 29.84 14.67 -15.34
N HIS A 217 29.03 15.62 -15.81
CA HIS A 217 29.53 16.77 -16.56
C HIS A 217 30.48 17.67 -15.72
N SER A 218 30.16 17.86 -14.45
CA SER A 218 31.02 18.66 -13.55
C SER A 218 32.37 18.00 -13.25
N ARG A 219 32.55 16.72 -13.58
CA ARG A 219 33.75 15.92 -13.33
C ARG A 219 34.32 15.28 -14.60
N ARG A 220 33.96 15.81 -15.76
CA ARG A 220 34.36 15.22 -17.04
C ARG A 220 35.88 15.01 -17.17
N ASP A 221 36.68 15.96 -16.64
CA ASP A 221 38.14 15.89 -16.72
C ASP A 221 38.70 14.77 -15.82
N GLU A 222 38.17 14.60 -14.60
CA GLU A 222 38.53 13.48 -13.73
C GLU A 222 38.18 12.13 -14.37
N VAL A 223 37.00 12.02 -14.96
CA VAL A 223 36.55 10.82 -15.66
C VAL A 223 37.41 10.51 -16.87
N ALA A 224 37.77 11.52 -17.69
CA ALA A 224 38.66 11.39 -18.83
C ALA A 224 40.05 10.90 -18.44
N ILE A 225 40.66 11.47 -17.38
CA ILE A 225 41.95 11.03 -16.86
C ILE A 225 41.90 9.58 -16.42
N MET A 226 40.85 9.16 -15.67
CA MET A 226 40.68 7.77 -15.22
C MET A 226 40.57 6.81 -16.43
N GLN A 227 39.87 7.19 -17.49
CA GLN A 227 39.74 6.38 -18.70
C GLN A 227 41.09 6.27 -19.47
N LEU A 228 41.86 7.36 -19.55
CA LEU A 228 43.17 7.38 -20.20
C LEU A 228 44.19 6.48 -19.50
N VAL A 229 44.13 6.39 -18.16
CA VAL A 229 45.01 5.51 -17.35
C VAL A 229 44.51 4.05 -17.39
N GLY A 230 43.38 3.76 -18.07
CA GLY A 230 42.83 2.41 -18.16
C GLY A 230 42.08 1.94 -16.92
N ALA A 231 41.51 2.83 -16.12
CA ALA A 231 40.73 2.47 -14.95
C ALA A 231 39.52 1.57 -15.34
N PRO A 232 39.23 0.49 -14.59
CA PRO A 232 38.11 -0.39 -14.88
C PRO A 232 36.76 0.37 -14.75
N ARG A 233 35.78 0.00 -15.57
CA ARG A 233 34.46 0.67 -15.65
C ARG A 233 33.76 0.84 -14.32
N TRP A 234 33.87 -0.14 -13.40
CA TRP A 234 33.26 -0.06 -12.07
C TRP A 234 33.88 1.03 -11.18
N MET A 235 35.18 1.34 -11.38
CA MET A 235 35.86 2.39 -10.63
C MET A 235 35.42 3.79 -11.07
N VAL A 236 35.12 3.94 -12.35
CA VAL A 236 34.57 5.19 -12.92
C VAL A 236 33.09 5.36 -12.55
N ARG A 237 32.29 4.29 -12.62
CA ARG A 237 30.83 4.29 -12.41
C ARG A 237 30.44 4.24 -10.92
N GLY A 238 31.24 3.58 -10.10
CA GLY A 238 30.96 3.31 -8.68
C GLY A 238 30.55 4.54 -7.87
N PRO A 239 31.30 5.64 -7.88
CA PRO A 239 30.98 6.87 -7.14
C PRO A 239 29.57 7.41 -7.47
N PHE A 240 29.16 7.40 -8.72
CA PHE A 240 27.85 7.89 -9.15
C PHE A 240 26.69 6.98 -8.71
N VAL A 241 26.91 5.65 -8.70
CA VAL A 241 25.91 4.71 -8.19
C VAL A 241 25.72 4.88 -6.69
N VAL A 242 26.81 5.09 -5.96
CA VAL A 242 26.75 5.38 -4.50
C VAL A 242 26.07 6.73 -4.24
N GLU A 243 26.34 7.76 -5.04
CA GLU A 243 25.68 9.07 -4.94
C GLU A 243 24.17 8.94 -5.16
N GLY A 244 23.73 8.15 -6.16
CA GLY A 244 22.31 7.81 -6.37
C GLY A 244 21.71 7.02 -5.21
N ALA A 245 22.45 6.03 -4.68
CA ALA A 245 22.02 5.26 -3.51
C ALA A 245 21.87 6.12 -2.24
N ILE A 246 22.79 7.08 -2.02
CA ILE A 246 22.70 8.05 -0.91
C ILE A 246 21.45 8.92 -1.08
N THR A 247 21.21 9.47 -2.27
CA THR A 247 20.03 10.29 -2.56
C THR A 247 18.74 9.52 -2.32
N GLY A 248 18.63 8.32 -2.89
CA GLY A 248 17.46 7.47 -2.73
C GLY A 248 17.29 6.94 -1.29
N GLY A 249 18.40 6.61 -0.62
CA GLY A 249 18.39 6.18 0.78
C GLY A 249 17.94 7.29 1.73
N LEU A 250 18.42 8.52 1.55
CA LEU A 250 17.98 9.68 2.33
C LEU A 250 16.50 10.00 2.05
N ALA A 251 16.09 9.98 0.77
CA ALA A 251 14.69 10.16 0.41
C ALA A 251 13.79 9.11 1.07
N GLY A 252 14.21 7.84 1.02
CA GLY A 252 13.50 6.73 1.65
C GLY A 252 13.48 6.80 3.18
N ALA A 253 14.58 7.26 3.80
CA ALA A 253 14.64 7.46 5.25
C ALA A 253 13.68 8.56 5.70
N VAL A 254 13.66 9.71 5.02
CA VAL A 254 12.74 10.82 5.33
C VAL A 254 11.30 10.37 5.10
N ALA A 255 10.99 9.82 3.92
CA ALA A 255 9.66 9.34 3.57
C ALA A 255 9.17 8.25 4.54
N GLY A 256 10.01 7.26 4.85
CA GLY A 256 9.70 6.20 5.80
C GLY A 256 9.45 6.70 7.22
N THR A 257 10.28 7.64 7.69
CA THR A 257 10.10 8.25 9.02
C THR A 257 8.79 9.03 9.12
N VAL A 258 8.45 9.82 8.09
CA VAL A 258 7.19 10.57 8.05
C VAL A 258 5.99 9.62 7.97
N THR A 259 6.05 8.59 7.12
CA THR A 259 4.99 7.57 7.01
C THR A 259 4.78 6.83 8.33
N PHE A 260 5.88 6.41 8.98
CA PHE A 260 5.84 5.79 10.31
C PHE A 260 5.25 6.73 11.36
N GLY A 261 5.71 7.98 11.39
CA GLY A 261 5.21 9.00 12.32
C GLY A 261 3.71 9.24 12.17
N LEU A 262 3.20 9.35 10.95
CA LEU A 262 1.77 9.48 10.68
C LEU A 262 0.97 8.26 11.18
N ALA A 263 1.45 7.05 10.93
CA ALA A 263 0.81 5.85 11.44
C ALA A 263 0.81 5.82 12.98
N MET A 264 1.93 6.17 13.61
CA MET A 264 2.05 6.21 15.08
C MET A 264 1.18 7.29 15.72
N THR A 265 1.01 8.46 15.09
CA THR A 265 0.08 9.48 15.59
C THR A 265 -1.38 8.99 15.53
N GLY A 266 -1.76 8.29 14.46
CA GLY A 266 -3.07 7.64 14.37
C GLY A 266 -3.31 6.61 15.45
N ILE A 267 -2.32 5.73 15.69
CA ILE A 267 -2.36 4.70 16.75
C ILE A 267 -2.42 5.35 18.15
N ALA A 268 -1.57 6.36 18.40
CA ALA A 268 -1.45 7.02 19.70
C ALA A 268 -2.66 7.90 20.05
N ALA A 269 -3.37 8.42 19.05
CA ALA A 269 -4.60 9.16 19.24
C ALA A 269 -5.68 8.31 19.96
N GLY A 270 -5.49 6.97 20.04
CA GLY A 270 -6.26 6.07 20.90
C GLY A 270 -7.76 6.06 20.63
N SER A 271 -8.19 6.73 19.55
CA SER A 271 -9.61 6.82 19.24
C SER A 271 -10.06 5.45 18.73
N SER A 272 -11.14 4.94 19.31
CA SER A 272 -11.87 3.80 18.75
C SER A 272 -12.11 3.95 17.24
N SER A 273 -12.17 5.19 16.75
CA SER A 273 -12.29 5.53 15.35
C SER A 273 -11.09 5.09 14.51
N PHE A 274 -9.83 5.30 14.94
CA PHE A 274 -8.68 4.87 14.14
C PHE A 274 -8.63 3.34 13.98
N ALA A 275 -8.89 2.60 15.06
CA ALA A 275 -8.94 1.14 15.02
C ALA A 275 -10.09 0.62 14.13
N GLN A 276 -11.19 1.38 14.02
CA GLN A 276 -12.31 1.08 13.13
C GLN A 276 -11.98 1.34 11.66
N PHE A 277 -11.31 2.47 11.33
CA PHE A 277 -10.99 2.82 9.94
C PHE A 277 -9.70 2.17 9.42
N ALA A 278 -8.79 1.79 10.30
CA ALA A 278 -7.51 1.19 9.93
C ALA A 278 -7.19 -0.07 10.78
N PRO A 279 -8.06 -1.09 10.75
CA PRO A 279 -7.84 -2.31 11.51
C PRO A 279 -6.54 -2.99 11.07
N GLY A 280 -5.80 -3.54 12.02
CA GLY A 280 -4.55 -4.27 11.77
C GLY A 280 -3.33 -3.38 11.47
N ILE A 281 -3.46 -2.05 11.45
CA ILE A 281 -2.29 -1.16 11.39
C ILE A 281 -1.67 -1.05 12.78
N THR A 282 -0.65 -1.86 13.00
CA THR A 282 0.14 -1.91 14.24
C THR A 282 1.48 -1.17 14.06
N ALA A 283 2.16 -0.88 15.18
CA ALA A 283 3.51 -0.30 15.14
C ALA A 283 4.50 -1.15 14.32
N THR A 284 4.37 -2.48 14.38
CA THR A 284 5.18 -3.42 13.59
C THR A 284 4.92 -3.27 12.09
N VAL A 285 3.65 -3.20 11.69
CA VAL A 285 3.25 -3.00 10.28
C VAL A 285 3.75 -1.65 9.78
N ALA A 286 3.60 -0.58 10.57
CA ALA A 286 4.12 0.75 10.24
C ALA A 286 5.65 0.75 10.08
N ALA A 287 6.38 0.04 10.95
CA ALA A 287 7.83 -0.09 10.86
C ALA A 287 8.27 -0.88 9.61
N LEU A 288 7.56 -1.96 9.26
CA LEU A 288 7.81 -2.72 8.03
C LEU A 288 7.54 -1.88 6.78
N ALA A 289 6.46 -1.11 6.78
CA ALA A 289 6.16 -0.17 5.68
C ALA A 289 7.28 0.88 5.53
N ALA A 290 7.77 1.46 6.62
CA ALA A 290 8.89 2.40 6.59
C ALA A 290 10.18 1.74 6.06
N ALA A 291 10.47 0.50 6.48
CA ALA A 291 11.63 -0.26 6.00
C ALA A 291 11.52 -0.58 4.49
N THR A 292 10.33 -0.94 4.00
CA THR A 292 10.11 -1.18 2.56
C THR A 292 10.24 0.09 1.74
N VAL A 293 9.74 1.22 2.23
CA VAL A 293 9.92 2.54 1.62
C VAL A 293 11.40 2.93 1.54
N PHE A 294 12.16 2.68 2.61
CA PHE A 294 13.61 2.90 2.62
C PHE A 294 14.34 2.02 1.59
N ALA A 295 14.04 0.72 1.56
CA ALA A 295 14.65 -0.20 0.60
C ALA A 295 14.29 0.16 -0.85
N ALA A 296 13.04 0.56 -1.12
CA ALA A 296 12.60 1.05 -2.41
C ALA A 296 13.36 2.32 -2.83
N GLY A 297 13.61 3.24 -1.88
CA GLY A 297 14.43 4.45 -2.12
C GLY A 297 15.85 4.12 -2.54
N LEU A 298 16.52 3.20 -1.82
CA LEU A 298 17.85 2.71 -2.20
C LEU A 298 17.84 2.09 -3.60
N GLY A 299 16.83 1.26 -3.91
CA GLY A 299 16.67 0.60 -5.20
C GLY A 299 16.45 1.59 -6.35
N LEU A 300 15.55 2.56 -6.17
CA LEU A 300 15.28 3.61 -7.17
C LEU A 300 16.50 4.51 -7.40
N GLY A 301 17.17 4.93 -6.34
CA GLY A 301 18.35 5.80 -6.44
C GLY A 301 19.52 5.12 -7.15
N SER A 302 19.86 3.89 -6.78
CA SER A 302 20.92 3.12 -7.43
C SER A 302 20.54 2.70 -8.85
N GLY A 303 19.29 2.29 -9.08
CA GLY A 303 18.78 1.86 -10.39
C GLY A 303 18.77 2.98 -11.41
N SER A 304 18.23 4.16 -11.07
CA SER A 304 18.24 5.34 -11.97
C SER A 304 19.66 5.82 -12.26
N SER A 305 20.60 5.69 -11.31
CA SER A 305 22.01 5.96 -11.54
C SER A 305 22.62 5.02 -12.57
N LEU A 306 22.36 3.71 -12.45
CA LEU A 306 22.86 2.70 -13.41
C LEU A 306 22.32 2.95 -14.82
N VAL A 307 21.03 3.30 -14.94
CA VAL A 307 20.40 3.62 -16.24
C VAL A 307 21.05 4.86 -16.87
N SER A 308 21.28 5.92 -16.07
CA SER A 308 21.96 7.13 -16.54
C SER A 308 23.37 6.85 -17.08
N LEU A 309 24.14 6.03 -16.35
CA LEU A 309 25.52 5.70 -16.70
C LEU A 309 25.63 4.84 -17.98
N ARG A 310 24.70 3.90 -18.20
CA ARG A 310 24.69 3.10 -19.43
C ARG A 310 24.51 3.95 -20.68
N ARG A 311 23.64 4.97 -20.60
CA ARG A 311 23.35 5.83 -21.75
C ARG A 311 24.45 6.85 -22.10
N HIS A 312 25.35 7.21 -21.15
CA HIS A 312 26.28 8.33 -21.31
C HIS A 312 27.77 7.95 -21.30
N LEU A 313 28.12 6.71 -20.92
CA LEU A 313 29.51 6.23 -20.95
C LEU A 313 29.74 5.16 -22.02
N GLU A 314 28.72 4.81 -22.82
CA GLU A 314 28.79 3.90 -23.96
C GLU A 314 28.69 4.62 -25.31
N SER A 315 28.41 5.93 -25.29
CA SER A 315 28.52 6.86 -26.42
C SER A 315 29.85 7.61 -26.37
#